data_5653422940e67dc131327a305c0ce3c7
#
_entry.id   5653422940e67dc131327a305c0ce3c7
#
_cell.length_a   1.000
_cell.length_b   1.000
_cell.length_c   1.000
_cell.angle_alpha   90.00
_cell.angle_beta   90.00
_cell.angle_gamma   90.00
#
_symmetry.space_group_name_H-M   'P 1'
#
loop_
_entity.id
_entity.type
_entity.pdbx_description
1 polymer ?
#
loop_
_entity_poly.entity_id
_entity_poly.type
_entity_poly.pdbx_seq_one_letter_code
_entity_poly.pdbx_strand_id
1 'polypeptide(L)'
;GKKASLPDVRDLGQILTVSREEGSGTRTEFDMNLKVTEQNADQVVSSTKDMLETVASTKNAIGYVAYSAIANELDSGITADDKTDKLSLSRQSADYKMIKVDGVEVSDKTIRSGKYALCRDYYVAYKGKLNSVEQDFLRYIMSAGQKEVDKICVGKKKAATFLSDKSEGTISIEGSSSVAPIMEKLIAGYASYNPKATITLKTTDSSDGLNAAIRGDCDLAMSSRALKDYEKELLAYEVIGSDAIAIVLQKNNPITDLSTKQIRDIYNEKYPKWSAIN
;
A
#
# COMPACT_ATOMS: atom_id res chain seq x y z
N GLY A 1 -1.50 38.37 1.73
CA GLY A 1 -1.36 37.01 2.20
C GLY A 1 -0.15 36.91 3.12
N LYS A 2 -0.34 36.54 4.39
CA LYS A 2 0.77 36.22 5.29
C LYS A 2 1.44 34.95 4.73
N LYS A 3 2.73 35.03 4.35
CA LYS A 3 3.55 33.83 4.15
C LYS A 3 3.51 33.04 5.46
N ALA A 4 2.98 31.82 5.42
CA ALA A 4 3.10 30.91 6.55
C ALA A 4 4.60 30.77 6.85
N SER A 5 5.01 31.04 8.08
CA SER A 5 6.39 30.80 8.50
C SER A 5 6.65 29.29 8.37
N LEU A 6 7.74 28.91 7.71
CA LEU A 6 8.18 27.53 7.65
C LEU A 6 8.35 27.00 9.10
N PRO A 7 7.96 25.75 9.38
CA PRO A 7 8.15 25.15 10.69
C PRO A 7 9.64 25.13 11.06
N ASP A 8 9.94 25.25 12.35
CA ASP A 8 11.31 25.19 12.83
C ASP A 8 11.87 23.76 12.72
N VAL A 9 12.72 23.54 11.74
CA VAL A 9 13.34 22.23 11.41
C VAL A 9 14.82 22.18 11.78
N ARG A 10 15.35 23.25 12.43
CA ARG A 10 16.80 23.37 12.73
C ARG A 10 17.32 22.23 13.57
N ASP A 11 16.52 21.75 14.53
CA ASP A 11 16.90 20.69 15.45
C ASP A 11 16.74 19.25 14.87
N LEU A 12 16.24 19.11 13.64
CA LEU A 12 16.08 17.78 13.02
C LEU A 12 17.40 17.29 12.38
N GLY A 13 18.32 18.19 12.07
CA GLY A 13 19.62 17.83 11.50
C GLY A 13 19.55 17.26 10.09
N GLN A 14 20.32 16.19 9.83
CA GLN A 14 20.32 15.48 8.56
C GLN A 14 18.99 14.75 8.34
N ILE A 15 18.55 14.65 7.09
CA ILE A 15 17.41 13.79 6.72
C ILE A 15 17.90 12.36 6.72
N LEU A 16 17.15 11.46 7.34
CA LEU A 16 17.36 10.02 7.20
C LEU A 16 16.27 9.48 6.28
N THR A 17 16.67 9.10 5.08
CA THR A 17 15.77 8.51 4.09
C THR A 17 15.62 7.02 4.34
N VAL A 18 14.38 6.55 4.43
CA VAL A 18 14.06 5.11 4.58
C VAL A 18 13.36 4.64 3.32
N SER A 19 13.89 3.60 2.69
CA SER A 19 13.33 2.98 1.49
C SER A 19 12.94 1.53 1.73
N ARG A 20 12.18 0.99 0.79
CA ARG A 20 11.86 -0.42 0.71
C ARG A 20 12.92 -1.15 -0.13
N GLU A 21 12.97 -2.46 0.00
CA GLU A 21 13.77 -3.37 -0.79
C GLU A 21 13.51 -3.26 -2.30
N GLU A 22 14.43 -3.74 -3.12
CA GLU A 22 14.38 -3.57 -4.58
C GLU A 22 13.15 -4.23 -5.24
N GLY A 23 12.70 -5.38 -4.76
CA GLY A 23 11.51 -6.09 -5.26
C GLY A 23 10.17 -5.43 -4.89
N SER A 24 10.17 -4.46 -3.96
CA SER A 24 8.97 -3.83 -3.45
C SER A 24 8.19 -3.08 -4.53
N GLY A 25 6.92 -3.48 -4.72
CA GLY A 25 5.99 -2.75 -5.59
C GLY A 25 5.73 -1.33 -5.10
N THR A 26 5.78 -1.08 -3.78
CA THR A 26 5.62 0.28 -3.22
C THR A 26 6.80 1.16 -3.58
N ARG A 27 8.03 0.62 -3.52
CA ARG A 27 9.23 1.34 -3.98
C ARG A 27 9.15 1.64 -5.47
N THR A 28 8.82 0.63 -6.28
CA THR A 28 8.71 0.79 -7.74
C THR A 28 7.73 1.91 -8.12
N GLU A 29 6.54 1.91 -7.54
CA GLU A 29 5.54 2.94 -7.81
C GLU A 29 5.93 4.30 -7.25
N PHE A 30 6.58 4.36 -6.09
CA PHE A 30 7.13 5.58 -5.52
C PHE A 30 8.17 6.21 -6.45
N ASP A 31 9.14 5.42 -6.91
CA ASP A 31 10.21 5.87 -7.79
C ASP A 31 9.66 6.34 -9.14
N MET A 32 8.71 5.60 -9.72
CA MET A 32 8.08 5.96 -11.01
C MET A 32 7.26 7.25 -10.90
N ASN A 33 6.38 7.36 -9.91
CA ASN A 33 5.50 8.53 -9.75
C ASN A 33 6.28 9.82 -9.44
N LEU A 34 7.35 9.71 -8.66
CA LEU A 34 8.20 10.84 -8.29
C LEU A 34 9.38 11.07 -9.24
N LYS A 35 9.65 10.13 -10.15
CA LYS A 35 10.84 10.14 -11.03
C LYS A 35 12.15 10.17 -10.22
N VAL A 36 12.22 9.32 -9.19
CA VAL A 36 13.44 9.05 -8.45
C VAL A 36 14.30 8.12 -9.32
N THR A 37 15.52 8.54 -9.65
CA THR A 37 16.40 7.82 -10.58
C THR A 37 17.52 7.07 -9.89
N GLU A 38 17.97 7.56 -8.75
CA GLU A 38 19.05 6.96 -7.97
C GLU A 38 18.62 6.97 -6.50
N GLN A 39 18.04 5.86 -6.06
CA GLN A 39 17.61 5.75 -4.67
C GLN A 39 18.72 5.15 -3.81
N ASN A 40 19.58 6.00 -3.28
CA ASN A 40 20.56 5.67 -2.24
C ASN A 40 19.99 6.03 -0.87
N ALA A 41 18.97 5.32 -0.43
CA ALA A 41 18.39 5.58 0.88
C ALA A 41 19.36 5.20 1.99
N ASP A 42 19.39 6.01 3.06
CA ASP A 42 20.23 5.77 4.24
C ASP A 42 19.91 4.44 4.92
N GLN A 43 18.65 4.00 4.84
CA GLN A 43 18.19 2.73 5.38
C GLN A 43 17.21 2.04 4.41
N VAL A 44 17.35 0.73 4.25
CA VAL A 44 16.44 -0.11 3.47
C VAL A 44 15.75 -1.11 4.40
N VAL A 45 14.44 -1.22 4.29
CA VAL A 45 13.60 -2.13 5.08
C VAL A 45 12.81 -3.07 4.16
N SER A 46 12.46 -4.26 4.67
CA SER A 46 11.88 -5.34 3.88
C SER A 46 10.37 -5.49 3.99
N SER A 47 9.71 -4.67 4.81
CA SER A 47 8.25 -4.71 4.97
C SER A 47 7.63 -3.34 5.24
N THR A 48 6.32 -3.24 5.06
CA THR A 48 5.54 -2.05 5.45
C THR A 48 5.61 -1.80 6.95
N LYS A 49 5.59 -2.87 7.76
CA LYS A 49 5.71 -2.79 9.21
C LYS A 49 7.06 -2.22 9.63
N ASP A 50 8.17 -2.75 9.10
CA ASP A 50 9.51 -2.26 9.42
C ASP A 50 9.68 -0.78 9.04
N MET A 51 9.06 -0.35 7.93
CA MET A 51 9.05 1.07 7.52
C MET A 51 8.40 1.96 8.59
N LEU A 52 7.22 1.57 9.07
CA LEU A 52 6.51 2.34 10.09
C LEU A 52 7.28 2.37 11.42
N GLU A 53 7.83 1.23 11.87
CA GLU A 53 8.62 1.12 13.09
C GLU A 53 9.89 1.98 13.02
N THR A 54 10.59 1.95 11.88
CA THR A 54 11.80 2.76 11.66
C THR A 54 11.48 4.25 11.70
N VAL A 55 10.44 4.70 10.99
CA VAL A 55 10.04 6.12 10.98
C VAL A 55 9.54 6.57 12.35
N ALA A 56 8.76 5.74 13.05
CA ALA A 56 8.25 6.05 14.38
C ALA A 56 9.36 6.26 15.41
N SER A 57 10.43 5.47 15.34
CA SER A 57 11.56 5.51 16.27
C SER A 57 12.62 6.58 15.94
N THR A 58 12.57 7.19 14.74
CA THR A 58 13.65 8.07 14.24
C THR A 58 13.14 9.46 13.91
N LYS A 59 13.48 10.46 14.74
CA LYS A 59 12.95 11.84 14.68
C LYS A 59 13.14 12.54 13.34
N ASN A 60 14.24 12.29 12.66
CA ASN A 60 14.62 12.92 11.39
C ASN A 60 14.35 12.03 10.17
N ALA A 61 13.68 10.89 10.34
CA ALA A 61 13.37 9.99 9.24
C ALA A 61 12.21 10.48 8.37
N ILE A 62 12.32 10.16 7.09
CA ILE A 62 11.23 10.20 6.10
C ILE A 62 11.10 8.82 5.46
N GLY A 63 9.87 8.35 5.36
CA GLY A 63 9.56 7.08 4.71
C GLY A 63 8.26 7.17 3.93
N TYR A 64 7.87 6.06 3.32
CA TYR A 64 6.64 5.94 2.55
C TYR A 64 6.02 4.57 2.72
N VAL A 65 4.70 4.51 2.79
CA VAL A 65 3.93 3.27 2.99
C VAL A 65 2.66 3.27 2.16
N ALA A 66 2.06 2.09 2.03
CA ALA A 66 0.70 1.94 1.58
C ALA A 66 -0.26 2.67 2.55
N TYR A 67 -1.12 3.55 2.05
CA TYR A 67 -2.15 4.20 2.85
C TYR A 67 -3.08 3.18 3.52
N SER A 68 -3.45 2.14 2.79
CA SER A 68 -4.27 1.02 3.27
C SER A 68 -3.65 0.26 4.46
N ALA A 69 -2.33 0.21 4.58
CA ALA A 69 -1.67 -0.45 5.72
C ALA A 69 -1.92 0.30 7.02
N ILE A 70 -1.91 1.65 6.99
CA ILE A 70 -2.22 2.48 8.15
C ILE A 70 -3.70 2.35 8.52
N ALA A 71 -4.61 2.38 7.54
CA ALA A 71 -6.04 2.20 7.77
C ALA A 71 -6.36 0.86 8.45
N ASN A 72 -5.60 -0.19 8.13
CA ASN A 72 -5.82 -1.54 8.68
C ASN A 72 -5.35 -1.70 10.14
N GLU A 73 -4.24 -1.06 10.53
CA GLU A 73 -3.80 -1.04 11.95
C GLU A 73 -4.83 -0.39 12.87
N LEU A 74 -5.66 0.49 12.34
CA LEU A 74 -6.69 1.22 13.03
C LEU A 74 -7.94 0.40 13.35
N ASP A 75 -8.29 -0.55 12.48
CA ASP A 75 -9.48 -1.38 12.65
C ASP A 75 -9.27 -2.48 13.73
N SER A 76 -8.03 -2.83 14.03
CA SER A 76 -7.69 -3.84 15.03
C SER A 76 -7.82 -3.39 16.49
N GLY A 77 -8.02 -2.09 16.75
CA GLY A 77 -8.03 -1.48 18.09
C GLY A 77 -9.30 -0.71 18.51
N ILE A 78 -10.34 -0.61 17.66
CA ILE A 78 -11.51 0.26 17.92
C ILE A 78 -12.80 -0.52 18.03
N THR A 79 -13.46 -0.43 19.18
CA THR A 79 -14.87 -0.85 19.39
C THR A 79 -15.83 0.10 18.67
N ALA A 80 -16.90 -0.47 18.10
CA ALA A 80 -17.78 0.06 17.05
C ALA A 80 -18.74 1.19 17.43
N ASP A 81 -18.40 2.21 18.19
CA ASP A 81 -19.39 3.19 18.71
C ASP A 81 -19.12 4.67 18.43
N ASP A 82 -18.28 5.04 17.45
CA ASP A 82 -18.12 6.45 17.13
C ASP A 82 -18.07 6.72 15.62
N LYS A 83 -19.02 7.58 15.17
CA LYS A 83 -19.18 8.05 13.78
C LYS A 83 -18.20 9.17 13.41
N THR A 84 -17.20 9.44 14.22
CA THR A 84 -16.13 10.38 13.92
C THR A 84 -15.08 9.73 13.01
N ASP A 85 -14.54 10.53 12.12
CA ASP A 85 -13.51 10.14 11.13
C ASP A 85 -12.41 9.28 11.79
N LYS A 86 -12.54 7.95 11.67
CA LYS A 86 -11.67 6.95 12.30
C LYS A 86 -10.19 7.20 12.06
N LEU A 87 -9.86 7.76 10.88
CA LEU A 87 -8.50 8.08 10.48
C LEU A 87 -7.87 9.21 11.31
N SER A 88 -8.66 10.16 11.81
CA SER A 88 -8.16 11.30 12.60
C SER A 88 -7.78 10.90 14.04
N LEU A 89 -8.48 9.94 14.62
CA LEU A 89 -8.27 9.50 16.01
C LEU A 89 -7.02 8.63 16.19
N SER A 90 -6.72 7.79 15.21
CA SER A 90 -5.58 6.89 15.27
C SER A 90 -4.25 7.57 14.91
N ARG A 91 -4.30 8.66 14.13
CA ARG A 91 -3.14 9.55 13.95
C ARG A 91 -2.58 10.09 15.27
N GLN A 92 -3.36 10.07 16.34
CA GLN A 92 -2.94 10.55 17.67
C GLN A 92 -2.23 9.51 18.54
N SER A 93 -2.35 8.21 18.24
CA SER A 93 -1.75 7.14 19.06
C SER A 93 -0.43 6.59 18.49
N ALA A 94 -0.15 6.74 17.22
CA ALA A 94 1.08 6.30 16.59
C ALA A 94 2.21 7.33 16.77
N ASP A 95 3.47 6.86 16.83
CA ASP A 95 4.65 7.72 16.88
C ASP A 95 5.10 8.23 15.50
N TYR A 96 4.27 8.05 14.49
CA TYR A 96 4.43 8.60 13.14
C TYR A 96 3.19 9.39 12.73
N LYS A 97 3.31 10.15 11.66
CA LYS A 97 2.19 10.86 11.00
C LYS A 97 2.33 10.82 9.49
N MET A 98 1.19 10.83 8.81
CA MET A 98 1.13 11.11 7.37
C MET A 98 1.16 12.62 7.15
N ILE A 99 1.82 13.05 6.07
CA ILE A 99 1.85 14.45 5.64
C ILE A 99 1.10 14.63 4.32
N LYS A 100 0.75 15.85 4.00
CA LYS A 100 0.20 16.22 2.70
C LYS A 100 1.27 16.13 1.62
N VAL A 101 0.83 15.88 0.39
CA VAL A 101 1.67 15.96 -0.81
C VAL A 101 1.04 16.98 -1.75
N ASP A 102 1.81 17.99 -2.14
CA ASP A 102 1.33 19.13 -2.95
C ASP A 102 0.05 19.79 -2.36
N GLY A 103 -0.02 19.92 -1.03
CA GLY A 103 -1.16 20.48 -0.30
C GLY A 103 -2.36 19.53 -0.18
N VAL A 104 -2.31 18.32 -0.77
CA VAL A 104 -3.41 17.36 -0.77
C VAL A 104 -3.18 16.30 0.31
N GLU A 105 -4.19 16.10 1.16
CA GLU A 105 -4.21 15.04 2.15
C GLU A 105 -4.58 13.71 1.49
N VAL A 106 -3.90 12.61 1.87
CA VAL A 106 -4.27 11.27 1.46
C VAL A 106 -5.56 10.85 2.17
N SER A 107 -6.54 10.39 1.41
CA SER A 107 -7.84 9.87 1.89
C SER A 107 -8.54 9.11 0.78
N ASP A 108 -9.53 8.28 1.11
CA ASP A 108 -10.33 7.56 0.12
C ASP A 108 -10.94 8.53 -0.91
N LYS A 109 -11.39 9.71 -0.46
CA LYS A 109 -11.95 10.73 -1.33
C LYS A 109 -10.94 11.26 -2.34
N THR A 110 -9.71 11.54 -1.90
CA THR A 110 -8.65 12.08 -2.77
C THR A 110 -8.04 11.02 -3.66
N ILE A 111 -7.99 9.75 -3.23
CA ILE A 111 -7.63 8.59 -4.05
C ILE A 111 -8.70 8.37 -5.12
N ARG A 112 -9.98 8.26 -4.75
CA ARG A 112 -11.11 8.03 -5.66
C ARG A 112 -11.25 9.12 -6.72
N SER A 113 -10.95 10.35 -6.38
CA SER A 113 -11.01 11.49 -7.31
C SER A 113 -9.73 11.70 -8.13
N GLY A 114 -8.66 10.93 -7.90
CA GLY A 114 -7.37 11.09 -8.54
C GLY A 114 -6.65 12.40 -8.17
N LYS A 115 -7.05 13.07 -7.08
CA LYS A 115 -6.44 14.33 -6.63
C LYS A 115 -5.11 14.14 -5.92
N TYR A 116 -4.94 13.01 -5.23
CA TYR A 116 -3.68 12.70 -4.56
C TYR A 116 -2.67 12.20 -5.58
N ALA A 117 -1.47 12.76 -5.58
CA ALA A 117 -0.49 12.55 -6.65
C ALA A 117 0.09 11.12 -6.70
N LEU A 118 0.16 10.43 -5.56
CA LEU A 118 0.83 9.13 -5.43
C LEU A 118 -0.19 7.98 -5.33
N CYS A 119 -1.23 7.98 -6.18
CA CYS A 119 -2.17 6.88 -6.29
C CYS A 119 -1.57 5.71 -7.07
N ARG A 120 -2.01 4.48 -6.74
CA ARG A 120 -1.62 3.24 -7.42
C ARG A 120 -2.75 2.22 -7.37
N ASP A 121 -2.63 1.20 -8.19
CA ASP A 121 -3.58 0.08 -8.20
C ASP A 121 -2.98 -1.17 -7.53
N TYR A 122 -3.86 -2.02 -7.03
CA TYR A 122 -3.55 -3.35 -6.50
C TYR A 122 -4.04 -4.42 -7.46
N TYR A 123 -3.21 -5.41 -7.67
CA TYR A 123 -3.41 -6.43 -8.69
C TYR A 123 -3.38 -7.83 -8.08
N VAL A 124 -4.23 -8.69 -8.63
CA VAL A 124 -4.09 -10.15 -8.54
C VAL A 124 -3.75 -10.65 -9.93
N ALA A 125 -2.66 -11.40 -10.04
CA ALA A 125 -2.18 -11.95 -11.32
C ALA A 125 -2.07 -13.47 -11.24
N TYR A 126 -2.22 -14.15 -12.38
CA TYR A 126 -2.20 -15.61 -12.46
C TYR A 126 -1.74 -16.07 -13.83
N LYS A 127 -1.20 -17.31 -13.91
CA LYS A 127 -0.72 -17.91 -15.15
C LYS A 127 -1.75 -18.83 -15.78
N GLY A 128 -1.99 -18.64 -17.06
CA GLY A 128 -2.81 -19.57 -17.83
C GLY A 128 -4.29 -19.57 -17.41
N LYS A 129 -4.90 -20.75 -17.38
CA LYS A 129 -6.33 -20.93 -17.06
C LYS A 129 -6.49 -21.33 -15.60
N LEU A 130 -7.27 -20.55 -14.86
CA LEU A 130 -7.66 -20.87 -13.48
C LEU A 130 -8.52 -22.15 -13.42
N ASN A 131 -8.34 -22.94 -12.38
CA ASN A 131 -9.24 -24.04 -12.04
C ASN A 131 -10.54 -23.50 -11.40
N SER A 132 -11.48 -24.39 -11.09
CA SER A 132 -12.82 -24.00 -10.62
C SER A 132 -12.78 -23.21 -9.30
N VAL A 133 -11.98 -23.64 -8.32
CA VAL A 133 -11.92 -22.97 -7.00
C VAL A 133 -11.19 -21.61 -7.10
N GLU A 134 -10.17 -21.51 -7.92
CA GLU A 134 -9.47 -20.24 -8.19
C GLU A 134 -10.40 -19.25 -8.91
N GLN A 135 -11.16 -19.70 -9.91
CA GLN A 135 -12.17 -18.88 -10.59
C GLN A 135 -13.26 -18.42 -9.64
N ASP A 136 -13.74 -19.29 -8.75
CA ASP A 136 -14.76 -18.94 -7.77
C ASP A 136 -14.25 -17.88 -6.81
N PHE A 137 -13.02 -18.01 -6.30
CA PHE A 137 -12.40 -17.02 -5.43
C PHE A 137 -12.17 -15.68 -6.15
N LEU A 138 -11.67 -15.67 -7.39
CA LEU A 138 -11.49 -14.44 -8.16
C LEU A 138 -12.83 -13.75 -8.43
N ARG A 139 -13.91 -14.50 -8.75
CA ARG A 139 -15.25 -13.94 -8.89
C ARG A 139 -15.76 -13.32 -7.57
N TYR A 140 -15.46 -13.95 -6.42
CA TYR A 140 -15.78 -13.39 -5.11
C TYR A 140 -15.03 -12.05 -4.90
N ILE A 141 -13.71 -12.01 -5.12
CA ILE A 141 -12.92 -10.78 -5.01
C ILE A 141 -13.54 -9.65 -5.81
N MET A 142 -13.93 -9.93 -7.06
CA MET A 142 -14.44 -8.93 -8.01
C MET A 142 -15.95 -8.63 -7.85
N SER A 143 -16.62 -9.21 -6.84
CA SER A 143 -18.04 -9.00 -6.55
C SER A 143 -18.31 -8.70 -5.09
N ALA A 144 -18.73 -9.65 -4.28
CA ALA A 144 -19.05 -9.44 -2.85
C ALA A 144 -17.81 -9.03 -2.04
N GLY A 145 -16.62 -9.52 -2.41
CA GLY A 145 -15.34 -9.17 -1.79
C GLY A 145 -14.97 -7.70 -1.91
N GLN A 146 -15.52 -6.97 -2.88
CA GLN A 146 -15.31 -5.53 -2.99
C GLN A 146 -15.78 -4.74 -1.75
N LYS A 147 -16.71 -5.31 -0.97
CA LYS A 147 -17.10 -4.75 0.33
C LYS A 147 -15.96 -4.79 1.35
N GLU A 148 -15.14 -5.84 1.30
CA GLU A 148 -13.96 -5.95 2.17
C GLU A 148 -12.83 -5.02 1.66
N VAL A 149 -12.67 -4.91 0.35
CA VAL A 149 -11.73 -3.97 -0.27
C VAL A 149 -12.05 -2.53 0.12
N ASP A 150 -13.32 -2.11 0.02
CA ASP A 150 -13.77 -0.73 0.35
C ASP A 150 -13.61 -0.37 1.85
N LYS A 151 -13.35 -1.32 2.73
CA LYS A 151 -13.03 -1.03 4.14
C LYS A 151 -11.58 -0.58 4.35
N ILE A 152 -10.69 -0.93 3.44
CA ILE A 152 -9.24 -0.75 3.58
C ILE A 152 -8.68 0.22 2.54
N CYS A 153 -9.13 0.09 1.30
CA CYS A 153 -8.72 0.95 0.19
C CYS A 153 -9.93 1.25 -0.71
N VAL A 154 -9.71 1.78 -1.89
CA VAL A 154 -10.78 2.14 -2.84
C VAL A 154 -11.05 0.97 -3.78
N GLY A 155 -12.19 0.31 -3.64
CA GLY A 155 -12.61 -0.77 -4.54
C GLY A 155 -12.78 -0.29 -6.00
N LYS A 156 -12.52 -1.17 -6.93
CA LYS A 156 -12.64 -0.90 -8.39
C LYS A 156 -14.05 -1.15 -8.93
N LYS A 157 -14.81 -2.00 -8.25
CA LYS A 157 -16.19 -2.33 -8.65
C LYS A 157 -17.11 -2.12 -7.46
N LYS A 158 -18.36 -1.79 -7.75
CA LYS A 158 -19.39 -1.80 -6.71
C LYS A 158 -19.61 -3.24 -6.24
N ALA A 159 -19.65 -3.42 -4.91
CA ALA A 159 -19.97 -4.74 -4.34
C ALA A 159 -21.31 -5.26 -4.87
N ALA A 160 -21.32 -6.52 -5.29
CA ALA A 160 -22.47 -7.18 -5.87
C ALA A 160 -22.72 -8.53 -5.17
N THR A 161 -23.91 -9.08 -5.37
CA THR A 161 -24.25 -10.42 -4.87
C THR A 161 -23.30 -11.44 -5.49
N PHE A 162 -22.82 -12.36 -4.66
CA PHE A 162 -21.98 -13.48 -5.08
C PHE A 162 -22.63 -14.80 -4.68
N LEU A 163 -22.65 -15.73 -5.62
CA LEU A 163 -23.04 -17.11 -5.41
C LEU A 163 -21.85 -18.01 -5.73
N SER A 164 -21.30 -18.65 -4.71
CA SER A 164 -20.22 -19.61 -4.87
C SER A 164 -20.76 -20.91 -5.47
N ASP A 165 -19.97 -21.49 -6.37
CA ASP A 165 -20.23 -22.85 -6.89
C ASP A 165 -19.77 -23.96 -5.92
N LYS A 166 -19.14 -23.57 -4.79
CA LYS A 166 -18.64 -24.48 -3.75
C LYS A 166 -17.59 -25.48 -4.24
N SER A 167 -16.83 -25.09 -5.25
CA SER A 167 -15.69 -25.88 -5.74
C SER A 167 -14.71 -26.18 -4.62
N GLU A 168 -14.29 -27.43 -4.52
CA GLU A 168 -13.31 -27.90 -3.54
C GLU A 168 -11.90 -27.79 -4.10
N GLY A 169 -10.93 -27.43 -3.27
CA GLY A 169 -9.53 -27.37 -3.65
C GLY A 169 -8.69 -26.44 -2.79
N THR A 170 -7.43 -26.32 -3.17
CA THR A 170 -6.47 -25.44 -2.53
C THR A 170 -6.10 -24.28 -3.46
N ILE A 171 -5.80 -23.13 -2.89
CA ILE A 171 -5.27 -21.97 -3.60
C ILE A 171 -4.05 -21.47 -2.83
N SER A 172 -2.92 -21.35 -3.50
CA SER A 172 -1.71 -20.73 -2.97
C SER A 172 -1.58 -19.29 -3.49
N ILE A 173 -1.41 -18.34 -2.58
CA ILE A 173 -1.28 -16.92 -2.90
C ILE A 173 0.06 -16.40 -2.37
N GLU A 174 0.81 -15.70 -3.21
CA GLU A 174 2.11 -15.12 -2.80
C GLU A 174 2.24 -13.67 -3.29
N GLY A 175 2.97 -12.83 -2.55
CA GLY A 175 3.39 -11.51 -3.03
C GLY A 175 3.26 -10.37 -2.02
N SER A 176 2.97 -9.20 -2.54
CA SER A 176 3.08 -7.89 -1.92
C SER A 176 2.58 -7.80 -0.47
N SER A 177 3.47 -7.40 0.44
CA SER A 177 3.15 -7.08 1.84
C SER A 177 2.14 -5.92 1.99
N SER A 178 2.02 -5.06 0.99
CA SER A 178 1.01 -3.98 0.98
C SER A 178 -0.39 -4.47 0.62
N VAL A 179 -0.51 -5.57 -0.12
CA VAL A 179 -1.79 -6.17 -0.53
C VAL A 179 -2.25 -7.23 0.48
N ALA A 180 -1.31 -7.85 1.21
CA ALA A 180 -1.61 -8.95 2.13
C ALA A 180 -2.75 -8.64 3.12
N PRO A 181 -2.84 -7.47 3.77
CA PRO A 181 -3.94 -7.19 4.70
C PRO A 181 -5.34 -7.23 4.06
N ILE A 182 -5.45 -6.80 2.80
CA ILE A 182 -6.70 -6.89 2.04
C ILE A 182 -6.99 -8.34 1.69
N MET A 183 -5.97 -9.07 1.25
CA MET A 183 -6.11 -10.48 0.87
C MET A 183 -6.55 -11.35 2.05
N GLU A 184 -6.01 -11.12 3.25
CA GLU A 184 -6.45 -11.78 4.49
C GLU A 184 -7.94 -11.58 4.75
N LYS A 185 -8.47 -10.36 4.59
CA LYS A 185 -9.89 -10.08 4.74
C LYS A 185 -10.73 -10.73 3.65
N LEU A 186 -10.23 -10.76 2.42
CA LEU A 186 -10.90 -11.44 1.31
C LEU A 186 -10.96 -12.95 1.53
N ILE A 187 -9.88 -13.58 2.00
CA ILE A 187 -9.83 -15.01 2.34
C ILE A 187 -10.83 -15.32 3.46
N ALA A 188 -10.79 -14.54 4.55
CA ALA A 188 -11.70 -14.72 5.68
C ALA A 188 -13.18 -14.54 5.28
N GLY A 189 -13.48 -13.55 4.45
CA GLY A 189 -14.84 -13.33 3.93
C GLY A 189 -15.29 -14.45 2.99
N TYR A 190 -14.42 -14.93 2.11
CA TYR A 190 -14.72 -16.03 1.18
C TYR A 190 -15.03 -17.36 1.89
N ALA A 191 -14.36 -17.64 3.00
CA ALA A 191 -14.61 -18.87 3.78
C ALA A 191 -16.08 -19.04 4.19
N SER A 192 -16.82 -17.94 4.38
CA SER A 192 -18.27 -17.99 4.67
C SER A 192 -19.11 -18.40 3.45
N TYR A 193 -18.64 -18.15 2.24
CA TYR A 193 -19.29 -18.53 0.98
C TYR A 193 -18.88 -19.93 0.53
N ASN A 194 -17.60 -20.27 0.68
CA ASN A 194 -17.06 -21.57 0.27
C ASN A 194 -16.15 -22.20 1.35
N PRO A 195 -16.71 -22.95 2.31
CA PRO A 195 -15.92 -23.61 3.35
C PRO A 195 -15.12 -24.82 2.86
N LYS A 196 -15.26 -25.23 1.60
CA LYS A 196 -14.51 -26.34 1.01
C LYS A 196 -13.18 -25.93 0.39
N ALA A 197 -12.96 -24.63 0.22
CA ALA A 197 -11.71 -24.11 -0.29
C ALA A 197 -10.69 -23.92 0.85
N THR A 198 -9.46 -24.33 0.62
CA THR A 198 -8.31 -24.03 1.50
C THR A 198 -7.40 -23.03 0.82
N ILE A 199 -7.17 -21.88 1.43
CA ILE A 199 -6.34 -20.83 0.84
C ILE A 199 -5.14 -20.57 1.75
N THR A 200 -3.93 -20.64 1.17
CA THR A 200 -2.68 -20.30 1.84
C THR A 200 -2.15 -18.97 1.33
N LEU A 201 -1.68 -18.14 2.23
CA LEU A 201 -1.12 -16.82 1.91
C LEU A 201 0.32 -16.74 2.37
N LYS A 202 1.23 -16.41 1.45
CA LYS A 202 2.63 -16.14 1.71
C LYS A 202 2.95 -14.69 1.35
N THR A 203 3.35 -13.91 2.34
CA THR A 203 3.72 -12.51 2.14
C THR A 203 5.19 -12.40 1.77
N THR A 204 5.46 -11.79 0.62
CA THR A 204 6.78 -11.45 0.10
C THR A 204 6.73 -10.02 -0.46
N ASP A 205 7.40 -9.75 -1.57
CA ASP A 205 7.24 -8.52 -2.35
C ASP A 205 6.48 -8.76 -3.67
N SER A 206 6.20 -7.68 -4.41
CA SER A 206 5.45 -7.78 -5.67
C SER A 206 6.21 -8.54 -6.75
N SER A 207 7.52 -8.39 -6.83
CA SER A 207 8.33 -9.04 -7.87
C SER A 207 8.50 -10.53 -7.60
N ASP A 208 8.70 -10.91 -6.34
CA ASP A 208 8.77 -12.30 -5.92
C ASP A 208 7.45 -13.02 -6.18
N GLY A 209 6.31 -12.42 -5.80
CA GLY A 209 5.00 -13.00 -6.05
C GLY A 209 4.72 -13.19 -7.55
N LEU A 210 4.97 -12.16 -8.37
CA LEU A 210 4.77 -12.26 -9.82
C LEU A 210 5.70 -13.30 -10.46
N ASN A 211 6.96 -13.38 -10.02
CA ASN A 211 7.89 -14.42 -10.47
C ASN A 211 7.44 -15.82 -10.04
N ALA A 212 6.93 -15.98 -8.83
CA ALA A 212 6.37 -17.25 -8.35
C ALA A 212 5.21 -17.71 -9.24
N ALA A 213 4.27 -16.82 -9.58
CA ALA A 213 3.18 -17.14 -10.51
C ALA A 213 3.68 -17.50 -11.91
N ILE A 214 4.68 -16.77 -12.44
CA ILE A 214 5.30 -17.09 -13.75
C ILE A 214 5.91 -18.50 -13.75
N ARG A 215 6.58 -18.90 -12.67
CA ARG A 215 7.14 -20.24 -12.52
C ARG A 215 6.08 -21.32 -12.24
N GLY A 216 4.89 -20.94 -11.77
CA GLY A 216 3.85 -21.85 -11.31
C GLY A 216 4.06 -22.34 -9.87
N ASP A 217 4.82 -21.62 -9.06
CA ASP A 217 5.08 -21.91 -7.65
C ASP A 217 3.91 -21.43 -6.74
N CYS A 218 3.07 -20.53 -7.24
CA CYS A 218 1.80 -20.14 -6.64
C CYS A 218 0.71 -19.99 -7.71
N ASP A 219 -0.56 -20.09 -7.28
CA ASP A 219 -1.72 -20.01 -8.15
C ASP A 219 -2.08 -18.53 -8.46
N LEU A 220 -2.03 -17.69 -7.44
CA LEU A 220 -2.31 -16.25 -7.55
C LEU A 220 -1.17 -15.43 -6.98
N ALA A 221 -0.77 -14.38 -7.68
CA ALA A 221 0.21 -13.40 -7.20
C ALA A 221 -0.47 -12.11 -6.79
N MET A 222 0.03 -11.47 -5.73
CA MET A 222 -0.38 -10.12 -5.30
C MET A 222 0.67 -9.10 -5.70
N SER A 223 0.24 -8.01 -6.35
CA SER A 223 1.14 -6.90 -6.68
C SER A 223 0.57 -5.54 -6.30
N SER A 224 1.40 -4.67 -5.75
CA SER A 224 1.10 -3.27 -5.44
C SER A 224 1.76 -2.30 -6.42
N ARG A 225 2.16 -2.80 -7.58
CA ARG A 225 2.63 -2.06 -8.75
C ARG A 225 2.01 -2.62 -10.03
N ALA A 226 1.98 -1.81 -11.07
CA ALA A 226 1.63 -2.29 -12.39
C ALA A 226 2.58 -3.41 -12.84
N LEU A 227 2.05 -4.36 -13.60
CA LEU A 227 2.84 -5.41 -14.22
C LEU A 227 3.72 -4.81 -15.31
N LYS A 228 4.96 -5.26 -15.41
CA LYS A 228 5.87 -4.94 -16.51
C LYS A 228 5.38 -5.61 -17.80
N ASP A 229 5.82 -5.13 -18.96
CA ASP A 229 5.30 -5.63 -20.23
C ASP A 229 5.50 -7.14 -20.41
N TYR A 230 6.69 -7.66 -20.08
CA TYR A 230 6.94 -9.11 -20.14
C TYR A 230 6.07 -9.91 -19.14
N GLU A 231 5.73 -9.33 -17.98
CA GLU A 231 4.82 -9.95 -17.01
C GLU A 231 3.38 -10.04 -17.55
N LYS A 232 2.92 -9.00 -18.26
CA LYS A 232 1.59 -8.98 -18.94
C LYS A 232 1.49 -9.99 -20.08
N GLU A 233 2.60 -10.31 -20.73
CA GLU A 233 2.62 -11.35 -21.77
C GLU A 233 2.48 -12.77 -21.17
N LEU A 234 2.92 -12.97 -19.93
CA LEU A 234 2.97 -14.28 -19.27
C LEU A 234 1.82 -14.52 -18.28
N LEU A 235 1.22 -13.45 -17.76
CA LEU A 235 0.20 -13.49 -16.72
C LEU A 235 -1.07 -12.74 -17.14
N ALA A 236 -2.21 -13.32 -16.84
CA ALA A 236 -3.46 -12.59 -16.76
C ALA A 236 -3.55 -11.88 -15.39
N TYR A 237 -4.30 -10.77 -15.30
CA TYR A 237 -4.44 -10.04 -14.06
C TYR A 237 -5.77 -9.29 -13.95
N GLU A 238 -6.19 -9.05 -12.71
CA GLU A 238 -7.32 -8.19 -12.36
C GLU A 238 -6.86 -7.07 -11.43
N VAL A 239 -7.45 -5.89 -11.60
CA VAL A 239 -7.27 -4.78 -10.66
C VAL A 239 -8.32 -4.89 -9.57
N ILE A 240 -7.89 -5.17 -8.34
CA ILE A 240 -8.81 -5.45 -7.23
C ILE A 240 -9.17 -4.19 -6.42
N GLY A 241 -8.33 -3.17 -6.43
CA GLY A 241 -8.55 -1.92 -5.70
C GLY A 241 -7.54 -0.84 -6.09
N SER A 242 -7.76 0.38 -5.62
CA SER A 242 -6.81 1.48 -5.67
C SER A 242 -6.41 1.90 -4.28
N ASP A 243 -5.14 2.23 -4.12
CA ASP A 243 -4.53 2.72 -2.90
C ASP A 243 -3.67 3.96 -3.22
N ALA A 244 -3.00 4.48 -2.21
CA ALA A 244 -2.02 5.54 -2.37
C ALA A 244 -0.75 5.24 -1.58
N ILE A 245 0.33 5.90 -1.98
CA ILE A 245 1.58 5.91 -1.22
C ILE A 245 1.56 7.12 -0.30
N ALA A 246 1.39 6.90 0.99
CA ALA A 246 1.45 7.93 2.00
C ALA A 246 2.90 8.23 2.38
N ILE A 247 3.24 9.49 2.48
CA ILE A 247 4.53 9.93 3.04
C ILE A 247 4.39 10.03 4.55
N VAL A 248 5.31 9.38 5.25
CA VAL A 248 5.31 9.29 6.72
C VAL A 248 6.55 9.91 7.32
N LEU A 249 6.33 10.65 8.39
CA LEU A 249 7.35 11.26 9.24
C LEU A 249 7.10 10.85 10.69
N GLN A 250 8.13 10.94 11.53
CA GLN A 250 7.95 10.81 12.97
C GLN A 250 6.99 11.90 13.48
N LYS A 251 6.13 11.56 14.44
CA LYS A 251 5.02 12.37 14.94
C LYS A 251 5.40 13.83 15.30
N ASN A 252 6.56 14.01 15.94
CA ASN A 252 7.03 15.32 16.40
C ASN A 252 7.81 16.10 15.32
N ASN A 253 7.99 15.55 14.11
CA ASN A 253 8.55 16.31 13.00
C ASN A 253 7.60 17.46 12.64
N PRO A 254 8.03 18.73 12.57
CA PRO A 254 7.14 19.85 12.36
C PRO A 254 6.63 19.98 10.91
N ILE A 255 7.20 19.24 9.95
CA ILE A 255 6.77 19.23 8.54
C ILE A 255 5.37 18.59 8.44
N THR A 256 4.46 19.23 7.71
CA THR A 256 3.09 18.76 7.49
C THR A 256 2.71 18.63 6.02
N ASP A 257 3.56 19.14 5.13
CA ASP A 257 3.35 19.14 3.68
C ASP A 257 4.69 19.17 2.95
N LEU A 258 4.83 18.40 1.90
CA LEU A 258 5.95 18.43 0.96
C LEU A 258 5.41 18.32 -0.47
N SER A 259 6.00 19.09 -1.38
CA SER A 259 5.70 18.90 -2.80
C SER A 259 6.33 17.60 -3.33
N THR A 260 5.74 17.05 -4.38
CA THR A 260 6.32 15.90 -5.12
C THR A 260 7.77 16.18 -5.55
N LYS A 261 8.07 17.45 -5.91
CA LYS A 261 9.44 17.88 -6.22
C LYS A 261 10.37 17.78 -5.00
N GLN A 262 9.94 18.25 -3.83
CA GLN A 262 10.76 18.18 -2.62
C GLN A 262 11.01 16.74 -2.19
N ILE A 263 9.99 15.88 -2.22
CA ILE A 263 10.13 14.45 -1.91
C ILE A 263 11.13 13.79 -2.87
N ARG A 264 10.98 13.99 -4.17
CA ARG A 264 11.95 13.50 -5.16
C ARG A 264 13.35 13.97 -4.88
N ASP A 265 13.53 15.28 -4.63
CA ASP A 265 14.84 15.86 -4.41
C ASP A 265 15.49 15.40 -3.10
N ILE A 266 14.68 15.03 -2.07
CA ILE A 266 15.17 14.37 -0.85
C ILE A 266 15.74 12.98 -1.20
N TYR A 267 14.99 12.14 -1.90
CA TYR A 267 15.42 10.77 -2.24
C TYR A 267 16.49 10.72 -3.34
N ASN A 268 16.71 11.81 -4.06
CA ASN A 268 17.86 12.03 -4.96
C ASN A 268 19.03 12.78 -4.27
N GLU A 269 19.07 12.80 -2.93
CA GLU A 269 20.15 13.35 -2.10
C GLU A 269 20.46 14.87 -2.31
N LYS A 270 19.52 15.63 -2.90
CA LYS A 270 19.73 17.08 -3.11
C LYS A 270 19.55 17.90 -1.83
N TYR A 271 18.85 17.33 -0.84
CA TYR A 271 18.62 17.96 0.47
C TYR A 271 19.20 17.09 1.58
N PRO A 272 20.44 17.32 2.03
CA PRO A 272 21.05 16.53 3.09
C PRO A 272 20.47 16.84 4.49
N LYS A 273 19.77 17.96 4.63
CA LYS A 273 19.22 18.43 5.91
C LYS A 273 17.81 18.96 5.75
N TRP A 274 16.99 18.80 6.76
CA TRP A 274 15.63 19.36 6.81
C TRP A 274 15.60 20.87 6.62
N SER A 275 16.60 21.59 7.14
CA SER A 275 16.73 23.05 7.00
C SER A 275 17.08 23.52 5.58
N ALA A 276 17.46 22.62 4.68
CA ALA A 276 17.76 22.95 3.28
C ALA A 276 16.51 22.92 2.37
N ILE A 277 15.38 22.39 2.85
CA ILE A 277 14.13 22.32 2.08
C ILE A 277 13.49 23.72 2.08
N ASN A 278 13.43 24.35 0.91
CA ASN A 278 12.88 25.69 0.66
C ASN A 278 11.48 25.61 0.01
#